data_34846943b52cd9a00d255b4da2e0f066
#
_entry.id   34846943b52cd9a00d255b4da2e0f066
#
_cell.length_a   1.000
_cell.length_b   1.000
_cell.length_c   1.000
_cell.angle_alpha   90.00
_cell.angle_beta   90.00
_cell.angle_gamma   90.00
#
_symmetry.space_group_name_H-M   'P 1'
#
loop_
_entity.id
_entity.type
_entity.pdbx_description
1 polymer ?
#
loop_
_entity_poly.entity_id
_entity_poly.type
_entity_poly.pdbx_seq_one_letter_code
_entity_poly.pdbx_strand_id
1 'polypeptide(L)'
;MCIVPSSEFWAAWAQRLFEFDADTTGRVLVSLGLLVGVFVVRWVVLALVYRRRKDIKVRYRWKKTTQYIAAGVTLVLVGRVWFEGIQSLATYLGILSAGLAIALKELVANLVGWAFVLWRRPFEVGDRIQIGDVSGDVIDLRIFQFTLLEIGNWVNADQSTGRIIHVNNGRIFTDNLANYSKGFQYIWNEVDVLVTFESGWRKAKLLLAEIARRPGQDLSQAAEEKLRKAARKFMIFYKTLTPTVYTSVEDCGVLLRVRYLCDPRKRRSTQEAVWEDVLDAFAAIDDIDFAYPTRRFYDNVVEGKPGARAERAPRDPGSIKSGG
;
A
#
# COMPACT_ATOMS: atom_id res chain seq x y z
N MET A 1 81.98 -14.91 -5.52
CA MET A 1 81.90 -16.39 -5.63
C MET A 1 80.44 -16.74 -5.89
N CYS A 2 80.03 -16.70 -7.18
CA CYS A 2 78.68 -17.07 -7.59
C CYS A 2 78.59 -18.60 -7.61
N ILE A 3 77.74 -19.13 -6.71
CA ILE A 3 77.38 -20.56 -6.67
C ILE A 3 76.42 -20.77 -7.82
N VAL A 4 76.90 -21.32 -8.95
CA VAL A 4 76.05 -21.81 -10.02
C VAL A 4 75.32 -23.07 -9.48
N PRO A 5 74.01 -23.16 -9.39
CA PRO A 5 73.35 -24.38 -8.95
C PRO A 5 73.68 -25.51 -9.89
N SER A 6 74.00 -26.66 -9.32
CA SER A 6 74.41 -27.86 -10.09
C SER A 6 73.24 -28.31 -10.98
N SER A 7 73.64 -29.00 -12.09
CA SER A 7 72.70 -29.55 -13.07
C SER A 7 71.62 -30.47 -12.39
N GLU A 8 71.99 -31.08 -11.28
CA GLU A 8 71.07 -31.90 -10.46
C GLU A 8 69.95 -31.09 -9.82
N PHE A 9 70.23 -29.84 -9.41
CA PHE A 9 69.18 -28.95 -8.87
C PHE A 9 68.08 -28.63 -9.91
N TRP A 10 68.50 -28.35 -11.11
CA TRP A 10 67.58 -28.09 -12.22
C TRP A 10 66.84 -29.34 -12.68
N ALA A 11 67.47 -30.52 -12.65
CA ALA A 11 66.85 -31.79 -12.95
C ALA A 11 65.83 -32.20 -11.88
N ALA A 12 66.12 -32.03 -10.60
CA ALA A 12 65.21 -32.27 -9.51
C ALA A 12 64.04 -31.28 -9.47
N TRP A 13 64.28 -30.00 -9.83
CA TRP A 13 63.23 -28.99 -9.96
C TRP A 13 62.30 -29.27 -11.15
N ALA A 14 62.88 -29.66 -12.33
CA ALA A 14 62.12 -30.09 -13.49
C ALA A 14 61.29 -31.36 -13.22
N GLN A 15 61.85 -32.36 -12.51
CA GLN A 15 61.08 -33.56 -12.06
C GLN A 15 59.92 -33.21 -11.15
N ARG A 16 60.09 -32.30 -10.17
CA ARG A 16 59.00 -31.84 -9.32
C ARG A 16 57.93 -31.03 -10.08
N LEU A 17 58.27 -30.34 -11.13
CA LEU A 17 57.32 -29.62 -11.98
C LEU A 17 56.53 -30.54 -12.93
N PHE A 18 57.05 -31.72 -13.25
CA PHE A 18 56.46 -32.71 -14.15
C PHE A 18 56.01 -34.00 -13.50
N GLU A 19 56.20 -34.17 -12.20
CA GLU A 19 55.48 -35.20 -11.43
C GLU A 19 54.03 -34.84 -11.26
N PHE A 20 53.31 -34.85 -12.37
CA PHE A 20 51.86 -34.90 -12.31
C PHE A 20 51.44 -36.26 -11.82
N ASP A 21 50.88 -36.32 -10.63
CA ASP A 21 50.20 -37.47 -10.13
C ASP A 21 49.25 -38.02 -11.21
N ALA A 22 49.13 -39.31 -11.40
CA ALA A 22 48.34 -39.91 -12.49
C ALA A 22 46.90 -39.39 -12.53
N ASP A 23 46.35 -39.03 -11.35
CA ASP A 23 45.05 -38.41 -11.20
C ASP A 23 45.02 -36.96 -11.76
N THR A 24 46.05 -36.17 -11.53
CA THR A 24 46.16 -34.79 -12.06
C THR A 24 46.33 -34.79 -13.59
N THR A 25 47.08 -35.75 -14.13
CA THR A 25 47.24 -35.90 -15.59
C THR A 25 45.90 -36.28 -16.23
N GLY A 26 45.12 -37.16 -15.61
CA GLY A 26 43.77 -37.52 -16.07
C GLY A 26 42.83 -36.32 -16.08
N ARG A 27 42.86 -35.50 -15.06
CA ARG A 27 42.03 -34.25 -14.99
C ARG A 27 42.40 -33.23 -16.03
N VAL A 28 43.68 -33.06 -16.33
CA VAL A 28 44.15 -32.17 -17.40
C VAL A 28 43.67 -32.65 -18.76
N LEU A 29 43.77 -33.95 -19.06
CA LEU A 29 43.29 -34.54 -20.32
C LEU A 29 41.76 -34.39 -20.47
N VAL A 30 41.01 -34.65 -19.43
CA VAL A 30 39.52 -34.47 -19.43
C VAL A 30 39.18 -33.00 -19.63
N SER A 31 39.88 -32.07 -18.96
CA SER A 31 39.63 -30.63 -19.14
C SER A 31 39.92 -30.16 -20.56
N LEU A 32 41.01 -30.66 -21.15
CA LEU A 32 41.36 -30.36 -22.54
C LEU A 32 40.30 -30.92 -23.51
N GLY A 33 39.84 -32.15 -23.28
CA GLY A 33 38.77 -32.78 -24.06
C GLY A 33 37.46 -31.98 -23.99
N LEU A 34 37.07 -31.48 -22.78
CA LEU A 34 35.90 -30.62 -22.59
C LEU A 34 36.06 -29.30 -23.35
N LEU A 35 37.22 -28.66 -23.28
CA LEU A 35 37.50 -27.43 -24.04
C LEU A 35 37.33 -27.63 -25.55
N VAL A 36 37.90 -28.70 -26.06
CA VAL A 36 37.78 -29.06 -27.50
C VAL A 36 36.30 -29.34 -27.83
N GLY A 37 35.59 -30.10 -26.98
CA GLY A 37 34.20 -30.43 -27.19
C GLY A 37 33.31 -29.18 -27.25
N VAL A 38 33.46 -28.28 -26.29
CA VAL A 38 32.70 -27.00 -26.28
C VAL A 38 33.04 -26.13 -27.51
N PHE A 39 34.31 -26.11 -27.93
CA PHE A 39 34.71 -25.39 -29.11
C PHE A 39 34.10 -25.98 -30.38
N VAL A 40 34.09 -27.30 -30.54
CA VAL A 40 33.45 -28.00 -31.67
C VAL A 40 31.97 -27.74 -31.72
N VAL A 41 31.26 -27.88 -30.60
CA VAL A 41 29.82 -27.58 -30.51
C VAL A 41 29.54 -26.13 -30.92
N ARG A 42 30.31 -25.19 -30.40
CA ARG A 42 30.21 -23.78 -30.79
C ARG A 42 30.44 -23.58 -32.27
N TRP A 43 31.45 -24.23 -32.83
CA TRP A 43 31.75 -24.14 -34.26
C TRP A 43 30.60 -24.66 -35.11
N VAL A 44 30.01 -25.81 -34.74
CA VAL A 44 28.87 -26.41 -35.43
C VAL A 44 27.64 -25.46 -35.34
N VAL A 45 27.33 -24.91 -34.16
CA VAL A 45 26.23 -23.97 -33.99
C VAL A 45 26.44 -22.72 -34.88
N LEU A 46 27.62 -22.15 -34.89
CA LEU A 46 27.93 -21.00 -35.74
C LEU A 46 27.84 -21.35 -37.23
N ALA A 47 28.34 -22.53 -37.66
CA ALA A 47 28.26 -23.00 -39.05
C ALA A 47 26.78 -23.15 -39.48
N LEU A 48 25.93 -23.72 -38.64
CA LEU A 48 24.48 -23.84 -38.90
C LEU A 48 23.80 -22.48 -39.01
N VAL A 49 24.09 -21.55 -38.12
CA VAL A 49 23.55 -20.18 -38.16
C VAL A 49 24.00 -19.45 -39.41
N TYR A 50 25.28 -19.55 -39.77
CA TYR A 50 25.83 -18.91 -40.97
C TYR A 50 25.26 -19.51 -42.28
N ARG A 51 24.88 -20.77 -42.25
CA ARG A 51 24.25 -21.45 -43.42
C ARG A 51 22.81 -21.03 -43.60
N ARG A 52 22.09 -20.73 -42.49
CA ARG A 52 20.63 -20.43 -42.52
C ARG A 52 20.31 -18.94 -42.55
N ARG A 53 21.20 -18.06 -42.12
CA ARG A 53 20.94 -16.62 -41.97
C ARG A 53 21.96 -15.78 -42.69
N LYS A 54 21.53 -14.93 -43.62
CA LYS A 54 22.36 -14.01 -44.40
C LYS A 54 22.60 -12.65 -43.73
N ASP A 55 21.80 -12.30 -42.72
CA ASP A 55 21.84 -11.00 -42.04
C ASP A 55 23.09 -10.88 -41.13
N ILE A 56 23.90 -9.87 -41.40
CA ILE A 56 25.18 -9.59 -40.71
C ILE A 56 24.96 -9.28 -39.24
N LYS A 57 23.87 -8.55 -38.88
CA LYS A 57 23.54 -8.20 -37.50
C LYS A 57 23.18 -9.43 -36.66
N VAL A 58 22.44 -10.37 -37.24
CA VAL A 58 22.08 -11.64 -36.59
C VAL A 58 23.32 -12.49 -36.35
N ARG A 59 24.20 -12.62 -37.35
CA ARG A 59 25.48 -13.39 -37.23
C ARG A 59 26.39 -12.84 -36.14
N TYR A 60 26.49 -11.51 -36.02
CA TYR A 60 27.29 -10.87 -34.98
C TYR A 60 26.75 -11.15 -33.58
N ARG A 61 25.43 -11.03 -33.38
CA ARG A 61 24.79 -11.34 -32.09
C ARG A 61 25.01 -12.80 -31.69
N TRP A 62 24.75 -13.73 -32.59
CA TRP A 62 24.98 -15.16 -32.33
C TRP A 62 26.43 -15.49 -32.01
N LYS A 63 27.38 -14.88 -32.70
CA LYS A 63 28.82 -15.04 -32.40
C LYS A 63 29.15 -14.60 -30.98
N LYS A 64 28.61 -13.46 -30.53
CA LYS A 64 28.89 -12.90 -29.23
C LYS A 64 28.15 -13.69 -28.11
N THR A 65 26.89 -14.02 -28.32
CA THR A 65 26.09 -14.80 -27.37
C THR A 65 26.65 -16.20 -27.16
N THR A 66 26.99 -16.91 -28.24
CA THR A 66 27.62 -18.26 -28.16
C THR A 66 29.00 -18.21 -27.51
N GLN A 67 29.73 -17.11 -27.60
CA GLN A 67 31.00 -16.92 -26.91
C GLN A 67 30.85 -16.86 -25.41
N TYR A 68 29.87 -16.06 -24.93
CA TYR A 68 29.60 -15.95 -23.49
C TYR A 68 29.02 -17.26 -22.91
N ILE A 69 28.11 -17.91 -23.64
CA ILE A 69 27.58 -19.21 -23.24
C ILE A 69 28.69 -20.26 -23.19
N ALA A 70 29.53 -20.35 -24.22
CA ALA A 70 30.64 -21.29 -24.25
C ALA A 70 31.64 -21.04 -23.11
N ALA A 71 31.97 -19.76 -22.82
CA ALA A 71 32.84 -19.42 -21.70
C ALA A 71 32.25 -19.84 -20.35
N GLY A 72 30.95 -19.55 -20.13
CA GLY A 72 30.25 -19.97 -18.91
C GLY A 72 30.16 -21.48 -18.73
N VAL A 73 29.82 -22.20 -19.81
CA VAL A 73 29.76 -23.69 -19.80
C VAL A 73 31.16 -24.28 -19.56
N THR A 74 32.18 -23.75 -20.20
CA THR A 74 33.57 -24.16 -19.99
C THR A 74 33.98 -23.97 -18.53
N LEU A 75 33.71 -22.81 -17.96
CA LEU A 75 34.03 -22.50 -16.56
C LEU A 75 33.39 -23.51 -15.59
N VAL A 76 32.10 -23.83 -15.83
CA VAL A 76 31.36 -24.79 -14.99
C VAL A 76 31.90 -26.21 -15.16
N LEU A 77 32.13 -26.67 -16.40
CA LEU A 77 32.61 -28.03 -16.69
C LEU A 77 34.03 -28.27 -16.21
N VAL A 78 34.94 -27.34 -16.45
CA VAL A 78 36.33 -27.42 -15.99
C VAL A 78 36.35 -27.30 -14.45
N GLY A 79 35.56 -26.36 -13.89
CA GLY A 79 35.46 -26.25 -12.45
C GLY A 79 35.01 -27.57 -11.80
N ARG A 80 34.07 -28.30 -12.41
CA ARG A 80 33.60 -29.60 -11.89
C ARG A 80 34.72 -30.67 -11.87
N VAL A 81 35.62 -30.62 -12.80
CA VAL A 81 36.76 -31.60 -12.87
C VAL A 81 37.80 -31.31 -11.80
N TRP A 82 38.02 -30.02 -11.48
CA TRP A 82 39.08 -29.62 -10.55
C TRP A 82 38.59 -29.53 -9.08
N PHE A 83 37.27 -29.37 -8.87
CA PHE A 83 36.73 -29.36 -7.51
C PHE A 83 36.45 -30.79 -7.03
N GLU A 84 37.40 -31.37 -6.36
CA GLU A 84 37.25 -32.60 -5.55
C GLU A 84 36.40 -32.26 -4.32
N GLY A 85 35.20 -32.70 -4.32
CA GLY A 85 34.30 -32.59 -3.18
C GLY A 85 33.00 -31.88 -3.52
N ILE A 86 32.11 -32.63 -4.17
CA ILE A 86 30.72 -32.21 -4.38
C ILE A 86 30.09 -31.63 -3.10
N GLN A 87 30.58 -32.05 -1.93
CA GLN A 87 30.11 -31.58 -0.63
C GLN A 87 30.49 -30.14 -0.31
N SER A 88 31.71 -29.68 -0.64
CA SER A 88 32.14 -28.29 -0.44
C SER A 88 31.49 -27.36 -1.44
N LEU A 89 31.33 -27.81 -2.71
CA LEU A 89 30.62 -27.04 -3.74
C LEU A 89 29.15 -26.90 -3.42
N ALA A 90 28.50 -27.97 -2.91
CA ALA A 90 27.09 -27.92 -2.49
C ALA A 90 26.88 -26.93 -1.33
N THR A 91 27.82 -26.87 -0.36
CA THR A 91 27.77 -25.89 0.73
C THR A 91 27.94 -24.46 0.19
N TYR A 92 28.90 -24.23 -0.71
CA TYR A 92 29.12 -22.94 -1.36
C TYR A 92 27.91 -22.47 -2.17
N LEU A 93 27.35 -23.37 -2.98
CA LEU A 93 26.15 -23.09 -3.77
C LEU A 93 24.93 -22.88 -2.87
N GLY A 94 24.86 -23.58 -1.75
CA GLY A 94 23.82 -23.38 -0.74
C GLY A 94 23.86 -21.98 -0.14
N ILE A 95 25.03 -21.52 0.29
CA ILE A 95 25.23 -20.15 0.83
C ILE A 95 24.97 -19.09 -0.24
N LEU A 96 25.50 -19.29 -1.44
CA LEU A 96 25.27 -18.37 -2.57
C LEU A 96 23.77 -18.29 -2.93
N SER A 97 23.09 -19.44 -2.98
CA SER A 97 21.65 -19.49 -3.27
C SER A 97 20.82 -18.82 -2.18
N ALA A 98 21.19 -19.00 -0.91
CA ALA A 98 20.54 -18.30 0.20
C ALA A 98 20.75 -16.78 0.11
N GLY A 99 21.97 -16.33 -0.16
CA GLY A 99 22.27 -14.91 -0.40
C GLY A 99 21.50 -14.33 -1.58
N LEU A 100 21.42 -15.05 -2.69
CA LEU A 100 20.68 -14.65 -3.87
C LEU A 100 19.19 -14.63 -3.62
N ALA A 101 18.64 -15.61 -2.89
CA ALA A 101 17.24 -15.65 -2.52
C ALA A 101 16.84 -14.43 -1.66
N ILE A 102 17.70 -14.04 -0.71
CA ILE A 102 17.49 -12.83 0.11
C ILE A 102 17.57 -11.58 -0.77
N ALA A 103 18.56 -11.49 -1.65
CA ALA A 103 18.72 -10.33 -2.54
C ALA A 103 17.55 -10.16 -3.53
N LEU A 104 16.95 -11.26 -4.00
CA LEU A 104 15.83 -11.24 -4.94
C LEU A 104 14.45 -11.26 -4.29
N LYS A 105 14.35 -11.36 -2.96
CA LYS A 105 13.10 -11.46 -2.22
C LYS A 105 12.08 -10.41 -2.64
N GLU A 106 12.49 -9.15 -2.70
CA GLU A 106 11.60 -8.03 -3.07
C GLU A 106 11.10 -8.13 -4.52
N LEU A 107 11.97 -8.51 -5.45
CA LEU A 107 11.59 -8.67 -6.85
C LEU A 107 10.58 -9.80 -7.02
N VAL A 108 10.80 -10.93 -6.36
CA VAL A 108 9.89 -12.09 -6.38
C VAL A 108 8.56 -11.73 -5.72
N ALA A 109 8.58 -11.05 -4.56
CA ALA A 109 7.37 -10.61 -3.88
C ALA A 109 6.52 -9.69 -4.76
N ASN A 110 7.14 -8.76 -5.49
CA ASN A 110 6.44 -7.87 -6.40
C ASN A 110 5.84 -8.61 -7.61
N LEU A 111 6.56 -9.55 -8.18
CA LEU A 111 6.06 -10.39 -9.28
C LEU A 111 4.86 -11.24 -8.85
N VAL A 112 4.95 -11.87 -7.67
CA VAL A 112 3.85 -12.67 -7.09
C VAL A 112 2.68 -11.77 -6.74
N GLY A 113 2.92 -10.56 -6.20
CA GLY A 113 1.90 -9.56 -5.93
C GLY A 113 1.13 -9.15 -7.19
N TRP A 114 1.85 -8.89 -8.28
CA TRP A 114 1.25 -8.60 -9.58
C TRP A 114 0.37 -9.75 -10.09
N ALA A 115 0.88 -10.99 -10.06
CA ALA A 115 0.13 -12.17 -10.47
C ALA A 115 -1.13 -12.36 -9.61
N PHE A 116 -1.03 -12.12 -8.29
CA PHE A 116 -2.15 -12.16 -7.36
C PHE A 116 -3.22 -11.12 -7.70
N VAL A 117 -2.81 -9.87 -8.00
CA VAL A 117 -3.75 -8.81 -8.41
C VAL A 117 -4.50 -9.21 -9.66
N LEU A 118 -3.82 -9.72 -10.68
CA LEU A 118 -4.45 -10.15 -11.94
C LEU A 118 -5.41 -11.32 -11.74
N TRP A 119 -5.08 -12.29 -10.88
CA TRP A 119 -5.89 -13.48 -10.65
C TRP A 119 -7.06 -13.23 -9.70
N ARG A 120 -6.78 -12.68 -8.53
CA ARG A 120 -7.79 -12.48 -7.46
C ARG A 120 -8.53 -11.16 -7.59
N ARG A 121 -7.95 -10.21 -8.29
CA ARG A 121 -8.49 -8.87 -8.53
C ARG A 121 -9.02 -8.22 -7.24
N PRO A 122 -8.20 -8.06 -6.20
CA PRO A 122 -8.60 -7.34 -4.99
C PRO A 122 -8.96 -5.89 -5.29
N PHE A 123 -8.32 -5.31 -6.31
CA PHE A 123 -8.66 -4.02 -6.92
C PHE A 123 -8.39 -4.06 -8.44
N GLU A 124 -8.90 -3.08 -9.16
CA GLU A 124 -8.71 -2.88 -10.60
C GLU A 124 -8.31 -1.43 -10.88
N VAL A 125 -7.79 -1.16 -12.09
CA VAL A 125 -7.52 0.22 -12.52
C VAL A 125 -8.84 0.99 -12.53
N GLY A 126 -8.83 2.16 -11.90
CA GLY A 126 -10.03 2.97 -11.67
C GLY A 126 -10.65 2.80 -10.28
N ASP A 127 -10.24 1.82 -9.47
CA ASP A 127 -10.71 1.70 -8.09
C ASP A 127 -10.03 2.73 -7.18
N ARG A 128 -10.77 3.19 -6.18
CA ARG A 128 -10.22 3.96 -5.05
C ARG A 128 -9.86 3.00 -3.94
N ILE A 129 -8.58 3.01 -3.54
CA ILE A 129 -8.05 2.11 -2.53
C ILE A 129 -7.21 2.84 -1.49
N GLN A 130 -7.05 2.19 -0.35
CA GLN A 130 -6.04 2.52 0.64
C GLN A 130 -5.19 1.28 0.90
N ILE A 131 -3.87 1.44 0.90
CA ILE A 131 -2.91 0.39 1.24
C ILE A 131 -1.91 0.94 2.24
N GLY A 132 -1.95 0.40 3.47
CA GLY A 132 -1.23 1.02 4.59
C GLY A 132 -1.70 2.45 4.81
N ASP A 133 -0.76 3.38 4.76
CA ASP A 133 -0.96 4.83 4.99
C ASP A 133 -1.28 5.60 3.70
N VAL A 134 -1.25 4.94 2.53
CA VAL A 134 -1.43 5.60 1.24
C VAL A 134 -2.82 5.32 0.69
N SER A 135 -3.53 6.38 0.34
CA SER A 135 -4.84 6.32 -0.31
C SER A 135 -4.81 6.96 -1.68
N GLY A 136 -5.50 6.40 -2.65
CA GLY A 136 -5.55 6.96 -4.00
C GLY A 136 -6.44 6.20 -4.97
N ASP A 137 -6.62 6.79 -6.13
CA ASP A 137 -7.27 6.15 -7.27
C ASP A 137 -6.21 5.39 -8.08
N VAL A 138 -6.43 4.10 -8.35
CA VAL A 138 -5.51 3.27 -9.15
C VAL A 138 -5.54 3.72 -10.60
N ILE A 139 -4.41 4.22 -11.12
CA ILE A 139 -4.31 4.71 -12.50
C ILE A 139 -3.53 3.77 -13.43
N ASP A 140 -2.66 2.92 -12.88
CA ASP A 140 -1.87 1.97 -13.68
C ASP A 140 -1.46 0.75 -12.84
N LEU A 141 -1.26 -0.41 -13.51
CA LEU A 141 -0.78 -1.64 -12.90
C LEU A 141 0.32 -2.26 -13.76
N ARG A 142 1.55 -2.34 -13.20
CA ARG A 142 2.73 -2.91 -13.86
C ARG A 142 3.27 -4.12 -13.09
N ILE A 143 4.23 -4.82 -13.68
CA ILE A 143 4.77 -6.09 -13.15
C ILE A 143 5.33 -5.95 -11.73
N PHE A 144 6.00 -4.85 -11.39
CA PHE A 144 6.63 -4.68 -10.08
C PHE A 144 5.91 -3.68 -9.18
N GLN A 145 5.08 -2.81 -9.75
CA GLN A 145 4.41 -1.74 -9.02
C GLN A 145 3.06 -1.41 -9.64
N PHE A 146 2.15 -0.89 -8.85
CA PHE A 146 0.98 -0.16 -9.33
C PHE A 146 1.09 1.32 -8.95
N THR A 147 0.31 2.13 -9.62
CA THR A 147 0.38 3.59 -9.51
C THR A 147 -0.93 4.14 -9.01
N LEU A 148 -0.87 5.00 -8.01
CA LEU A 148 -2.00 5.69 -7.42
C LEU A 148 -1.93 7.19 -7.72
N LEU A 149 -3.07 7.78 -8.04
CA LEU A 149 -3.29 9.22 -7.90
C LEU A 149 -3.72 9.48 -6.46
N GLU A 150 -2.84 10.07 -5.67
CA GLU A 150 -3.04 10.27 -4.24
C GLU A 150 -4.28 11.10 -3.92
N ILE A 151 -4.99 10.71 -2.87
CA ILE A 151 -6.11 11.45 -2.28
C ILE A 151 -5.87 11.68 -0.78
N GLY A 152 -6.55 12.67 -0.21
CA GLY A 152 -6.43 12.99 1.22
C GLY A 152 -5.11 13.69 1.56
N ASN A 153 -4.34 13.17 2.52
CA ASN A 153 -3.13 13.76 3.06
C ASN A 153 -3.42 15.18 3.61
N TRP A 154 -3.00 16.25 2.92
CA TRP A 154 -3.29 17.63 3.31
C TRP A 154 -4.58 18.21 2.69
N VAL A 155 -5.23 17.46 1.78
CA VAL A 155 -6.48 17.89 1.14
C VAL A 155 -7.67 17.20 1.79
N ASN A 156 -8.61 18.00 2.30
CA ASN A 156 -9.76 17.49 3.03
C ASN A 156 -10.74 16.68 2.14
N ALA A 157 -11.49 15.79 2.78
CA ALA A 157 -12.58 15.01 2.20
C ALA A 157 -12.18 14.18 0.99
N ASP A 158 -11.03 13.49 1.09
CA ASP A 158 -10.53 12.51 0.11
C ASP A 158 -10.39 13.07 -1.32
N GLN A 159 -10.07 14.37 -1.44
CA GLN A 159 -9.79 14.97 -2.73
C GLN A 159 -8.36 14.67 -3.19
N SER A 160 -8.16 14.69 -4.52
CA SER A 160 -6.83 14.45 -5.11
C SER A 160 -5.84 15.53 -4.71
N THR A 161 -4.64 15.11 -4.30
CA THR A 161 -3.50 16.00 -4.05
C THR A 161 -2.75 16.37 -5.33
N GLY A 162 -3.03 15.66 -6.44
CA GLY A 162 -2.28 15.77 -7.69
C GLY A 162 -0.97 14.97 -7.71
N ARG A 163 -0.58 14.35 -6.58
CA ARG A 163 0.63 13.51 -6.51
C ARG A 163 0.37 12.12 -7.08
N ILE A 164 1.38 11.60 -7.76
CA ILE A 164 1.41 10.23 -8.24
C ILE A 164 2.34 9.42 -7.33
N ILE A 165 1.82 8.31 -6.80
CA ILE A 165 2.55 7.41 -5.91
C ILE A 165 2.71 6.06 -6.58
N HIS A 166 3.95 5.58 -6.64
CA HIS A 166 4.25 4.22 -7.07
C HIS A 166 4.36 3.31 -5.86
N VAL A 167 3.53 2.28 -5.84
CA VAL A 167 3.46 1.30 -4.74
C VAL A 167 3.92 -0.05 -5.25
N ASN A 168 4.84 -0.67 -4.55
CA ASN A 168 5.32 -2.01 -4.87
C ASN A 168 4.20 -3.05 -4.72
N ASN A 169 4.02 -3.94 -5.71
CA ASN A 169 2.95 -4.94 -5.69
C ASN A 169 3.03 -5.88 -4.48
N GLY A 170 4.24 -6.14 -3.98
CA GLY A 170 4.46 -6.98 -2.80
C GLY A 170 3.80 -6.46 -1.52
N ARG A 171 3.53 -5.15 -1.42
CA ARG A 171 2.83 -4.54 -0.28
C ARG A 171 1.43 -5.10 -0.06
N ILE A 172 0.83 -5.70 -1.07
CA ILE A 172 -0.49 -6.34 -0.95
C ILE A 172 -0.50 -7.53 0.05
N PHE A 173 0.66 -8.11 0.35
CA PHE A 173 0.81 -9.20 1.31
C PHE A 173 1.23 -8.73 2.70
N THR A 174 1.74 -7.52 2.82
CA THR A 174 2.28 -6.98 4.07
C THR A 174 1.38 -5.93 4.69
N ASP A 175 0.63 -5.20 3.87
CA ASP A 175 -0.20 -4.09 4.30
C ASP A 175 -1.69 -4.42 4.19
N ASN A 176 -2.50 -3.74 5.01
CA ASN A 176 -3.95 -3.82 4.87
C ASN A 176 -4.39 -3.09 3.60
N LEU A 177 -5.24 -3.76 2.82
CA LEU A 177 -5.85 -3.19 1.63
C LEU A 177 -7.34 -2.92 1.89
N ALA A 178 -7.74 -1.66 1.82
CA ALA A 178 -9.14 -1.24 1.79
C ALA A 178 -9.52 -0.79 0.38
N ASN A 179 -10.63 -1.29 -0.14
CA ASN A 179 -11.17 -0.89 -1.44
C ASN A 179 -12.51 -0.18 -1.24
N TYR A 180 -12.57 1.09 -1.63
CA TYR A 180 -13.77 1.93 -1.49
C TYR A 180 -14.78 1.72 -2.62
N SER A 181 -14.32 1.19 -3.77
CA SER A 181 -15.13 1.06 -4.98
C SER A 181 -15.70 -0.34 -5.18
N LYS A 182 -15.03 -1.37 -4.64
CA LYS A 182 -15.37 -2.77 -4.85
C LYS A 182 -16.28 -3.30 -3.76
N GLY A 183 -17.38 -3.87 -4.17
CA GLY A 183 -18.37 -4.48 -3.26
C GLY A 183 -19.50 -3.54 -2.94
N PHE A 184 -19.34 -2.60 -2.04
CA PHE A 184 -20.41 -1.76 -1.57
C PHE A 184 -20.62 -0.48 -2.41
N GLN A 185 -19.59 0.01 -3.09
CA GLN A 185 -19.57 1.21 -3.96
C GLN A 185 -19.95 2.54 -3.28
N TYR A 186 -20.32 2.51 -2.00
CA TYR A 186 -20.69 3.67 -1.19
C TYR A 186 -19.96 3.61 0.14
N ILE A 187 -19.72 4.76 0.73
CA ILE A 187 -19.15 4.89 2.07
C ILE A 187 -20.13 5.63 2.96
N TRP A 188 -20.04 5.36 4.26
CA TRP A 188 -20.72 6.16 5.27
C TRP A 188 -19.94 7.46 5.47
N ASN A 189 -20.62 8.60 5.32
CA ASN A 189 -20.09 9.90 5.71
C ASN A 189 -20.87 10.42 6.91
N GLU A 190 -20.17 11.15 7.76
CA GLU A 190 -20.77 11.76 8.96
C GLU A 190 -20.49 13.25 8.96
N VAL A 191 -21.50 14.03 9.31
CA VAL A 191 -21.43 15.48 9.47
C VAL A 191 -21.90 15.81 10.88
N ASP A 192 -21.05 16.46 11.65
CA ASP A 192 -21.29 16.82 13.03
C ASP A 192 -21.87 18.22 13.12
N VAL A 193 -23.11 18.35 13.57
CA VAL A 193 -23.82 19.61 13.77
C VAL A 193 -24.05 19.82 15.27
N LEU A 194 -23.41 20.84 15.85
CA LEU A 194 -23.49 21.14 17.25
C LEU A 194 -24.44 22.31 17.47
N VAL A 195 -25.53 22.08 18.25
CA VAL A 195 -26.51 23.11 18.60
C VAL A 195 -26.46 23.42 20.11
N THR A 196 -26.88 24.62 20.50
CA THR A 196 -26.89 25.03 21.91
C THR A 196 -27.83 24.17 22.74
N PHE A 197 -27.64 24.13 24.07
CA PHE A 197 -28.55 23.41 24.99
C PHE A 197 -29.96 24.01 25.01
N GLU A 198 -30.05 25.29 24.74
CA GLU A 198 -31.31 26.07 24.70
C GLU A 198 -32.10 25.83 23.42
N SER A 199 -31.40 25.33 22.35
CA SER A 199 -32.04 25.08 21.07
C SER A 199 -33.07 23.94 21.14
N GLY A 200 -34.05 24.02 20.28
CA GLY A 200 -35.02 22.96 20.02
C GLY A 200 -34.38 21.74 19.32
N TRP A 201 -33.40 21.09 19.95
CA TRP A 201 -32.58 20.03 19.35
C TRP A 201 -33.40 18.88 18.72
N ARG A 202 -34.61 18.59 19.26
CA ARG A 202 -35.50 17.58 18.65
C ARG A 202 -36.02 18.01 17.29
N LYS A 203 -36.34 19.28 17.12
CA LYS A 203 -36.76 19.88 15.86
C LYS A 203 -35.59 19.93 14.90
N ALA A 204 -34.40 20.34 15.36
CA ALA A 204 -33.17 20.31 14.59
C ALA A 204 -32.87 18.89 14.09
N LYS A 205 -33.01 17.87 14.93
CA LYS A 205 -32.80 16.46 14.56
C LYS A 205 -33.73 15.99 13.44
N LEU A 206 -35.00 16.36 13.48
CA LEU A 206 -35.97 16.00 12.43
C LEU A 206 -35.62 16.67 11.11
N LEU A 207 -35.26 17.94 11.15
CA LEU A 207 -34.83 18.72 10.00
C LEU A 207 -33.56 18.13 9.39
N LEU A 208 -32.56 17.84 10.20
CA LEU A 208 -31.33 17.20 9.76
C LEU A 208 -31.56 15.81 9.14
N ALA A 209 -32.54 15.05 9.68
CA ALA A 209 -32.92 13.76 9.12
C ALA A 209 -33.60 13.89 7.74
N GLU A 210 -34.27 14.99 7.47
CA GLU A 210 -34.84 15.32 6.15
C GLU A 210 -33.72 15.75 5.18
N ILE A 211 -32.83 16.64 5.62
CA ILE A 211 -31.66 17.07 4.82
C ILE A 211 -30.79 15.86 4.45
N ALA A 212 -30.54 14.96 5.41
CA ALA A 212 -29.71 13.78 5.17
C ALA A 212 -30.27 12.82 4.09
N ARG A 213 -31.55 12.91 3.78
CA ARG A 213 -32.16 12.09 2.71
C ARG A 213 -31.91 12.65 1.31
N ARG A 214 -31.61 13.94 1.17
CA ARG A 214 -31.40 14.58 -0.14
C ARG A 214 -30.20 14.00 -0.91
N PRO A 215 -28.99 13.82 -0.32
CA PRO A 215 -27.88 13.17 -0.99
C PRO A 215 -28.17 11.73 -1.41
N GLY A 216 -29.05 11.04 -0.68
CA GLY A 216 -29.47 9.67 -0.98
C GLY A 216 -30.58 9.56 -2.04
N GLN A 217 -31.22 10.65 -2.44
CA GLN A 217 -32.27 10.64 -3.49
C GLN A 217 -31.68 10.34 -4.88
N ASP A 218 -30.39 10.61 -5.11
CA ASP A 218 -29.67 10.19 -6.30
C ASP A 218 -29.39 8.68 -6.33
N LEU A 219 -29.59 7.97 -5.22
CA LEU A 219 -29.56 6.52 -5.19
C LEU A 219 -30.82 5.97 -5.86
N SER A 220 -30.73 5.68 -7.14
CA SER A 220 -31.80 4.99 -7.87
C SER A 220 -32.16 3.66 -7.16
N GLN A 221 -33.42 3.23 -7.29
CA GLN A 221 -33.85 1.90 -6.78
C GLN A 221 -32.93 0.78 -7.23
N ALA A 222 -32.33 0.89 -8.43
CA ALA A 222 -31.34 -0.03 -8.93
C ALA A 222 -30.03 -0.04 -8.13
N ALA A 223 -29.62 1.11 -7.55
CA ALA A 223 -28.44 1.20 -6.68
C ALA A 223 -28.73 0.54 -5.32
N GLU A 224 -29.93 0.72 -4.74
CA GLU A 224 -30.33 0.01 -3.54
C GLU A 224 -30.35 -1.52 -3.72
N GLU A 225 -30.84 -2.00 -4.86
CA GLU A 225 -30.80 -3.46 -5.14
C GLU A 225 -29.37 -3.98 -5.30
N LYS A 226 -28.50 -3.25 -5.99
CA LYS A 226 -27.08 -3.61 -6.11
C LYS A 226 -26.42 -3.64 -4.73
N LEU A 227 -26.71 -2.66 -3.89
CA LEU A 227 -26.23 -2.55 -2.53
C LEU A 227 -26.68 -3.74 -1.67
N ARG A 228 -27.97 -4.12 -1.74
CA ARG A 228 -28.50 -5.30 -1.05
C ARG A 228 -27.89 -6.61 -1.56
N LYS A 229 -27.64 -6.74 -2.86
CA LYS A 229 -26.97 -7.91 -3.45
C LYS A 229 -25.50 -7.98 -3.00
N ALA A 230 -24.78 -6.87 -2.97
CA ALA A 230 -23.42 -6.80 -2.46
C ALA A 230 -23.33 -7.14 -0.97
N ALA A 231 -24.25 -6.62 -0.15
CA ALA A 231 -24.33 -6.92 1.27
C ALA A 231 -24.55 -8.43 1.54
N ARG A 232 -25.37 -9.11 0.73
CA ARG A 232 -25.55 -10.57 0.81
C ARG A 232 -24.30 -11.33 0.39
N LYS A 233 -23.58 -10.89 -0.65
CA LYS A 233 -22.38 -11.54 -1.15
C LYS A 233 -21.23 -11.54 -0.15
N PHE A 234 -21.13 -10.47 0.64
CA PHE A 234 -20.05 -10.31 1.63
C PHE A 234 -20.51 -10.67 3.07
N MET A 235 -21.71 -11.25 3.23
CA MET A 235 -22.30 -11.56 4.55
C MET A 235 -22.33 -10.35 5.50
N ILE A 236 -22.51 -9.15 4.95
CA ILE A 236 -22.59 -7.92 5.73
C ILE A 236 -24.04 -7.66 6.07
N PHE A 237 -24.37 -7.67 7.37
CA PHE A 237 -25.73 -7.43 7.85
C PHE A 237 -25.93 -5.94 8.14
N TYR A 238 -26.28 -5.14 7.15
CA TYR A 238 -26.80 -3.80 7.39
C TYR A 238 -28.30 -3.89 7.72
N LYS A 239 -28.68 -3.57 8.95
CA LYS A 239 -30.09 -3.51 9.35
C LYS A 239 -30.83 -2.37 8.63
N THR A 240 -30.18 -1.24 8.43
CA THR A 240 -30.76 -0.06 7.77
C THR A 240 -29.68 0.65 6.93
N LEU A 241 -30.07 1.01 5.71
CA LEU A 241 -29.26 1.83 4.80
C LEU A 241 -29.75 3.27 4.74
N THR A 242 -30.81 3.58 5.51
CA THR A 242 -31.41 4.92 5.59
C THR A 242 -30.52 5.88 6.36
N PRO A 243 -30.39 7.12 5.92
CA PRO A 243 -29.73 8.18 6.66
C PRO A 243 -30.33 8.31 8.07
N THR A 244 -29.49 8.55 9.04
CA THR A 244 -29.87 8.61 10.44
C THR A 244 -29.13 9.73 11.16
N VAL A 245 -29.78 10.37 12.12
CA VAL A 245 -29.15 11.40 12.96
C VAL A 245 -29.01 10.86 14.38
N TYR A 246 -27.78 10.69 14.82
CA TYR A 246 -27.42 10.31 16.18
C TYR A 246 -27.31 11.56 17.06
N THR A 247 -27.67 11.42 18.31
CA THR A 247 -27.63 12.51 19.28
C THR A 247 -26.67 12.15 20.39
N SER A 248 -25.72 13.04 20.65
CA SER A 248 -24.79 12.99 21.79
C SER A 248 -24.74 14.37 22.47
N VAL A 249 -24.02 14.46 23.57
CA VAL A 249 -23.86 15.71 24.31
C VAL A 249 -22.38 16.01 24.41
N GLU A 250 -22.01 17.23 24.06
CA GLU A 250 -20.66 17.77 24.16
C GLU A 250 -20.62 18.90 25.19
N ASP A 251 -19.44 19.41 25.49
CA ASP A 251 -19.23 20.42 26.57
C ASP A 251 -20.06 21.68 26.38
N CYS A 252 -20.34 22.11 25.15
CA CYS A 252 -21.03 23.36 24.86
C CYS A 252 -22.37 23.19 24.13
N GLY A 253 -22.88 21.96 24.00
CA GLY A 253 -24.19 21.78 23.33
C GLY A 253 -24.57 20.33 23.09
N VAL A 254 -25.59 20.19 22.26
CA VAL A 254 -26.12 18.90 21.81
C VAL A 254 -25.55 18.62 20.41
N LEU A 255 -24.75 17.57 20.28
CA LEU A 255 -24.18 17.13 19.01
C LEU A 255 -25.16 16.25 18.26
N LEU A 256 -25.54 16.67 17.06
CA LEU A 256 -26.38 15.93 16.12
C LEU A 256 -25.51 15.44 14.97
N ARG A 257 -25.16 14.16 15.00
CA ARG A 257 -24.31 13.54 13.98
C ARG A 257 -25.16 12.99 12.86
N VAL A 258 -25.08 13.64 11.71
CA VAL A 258 -25.81 13.26 10.50
C VAL A 258 -25.00 12.20 9.77
N ARG A 259 -25.54 10.98 9.66
CA ARG A 259 -24.90 9.85 9.00
C ARG A 259 -25.66 9.46 7.74
N TYR A 260 -24.98 9.44 6.59
CA TYR A 260 -25.58 9.12 5.29
C TYR A 260 -24.59 8.40 4.38
N LEU A 261 -25.10 7.74 3.34
CA LEU A 261 -24.28 7.08 2.32
C LEU A 261 -23.94 8.04 1.19
N CYS A 262 -22.70 8.00 0.74
CA CYS A 262 -22.26 8.76 -0.43
C CYS A 262 -21.27 7.96 -1.31
N ASP A 263 -21.14 8.37 -2.56
CA ASP A 263 -20.07 7.92 -3.43
C ASP A 263 -18.73 8.42 -2.87
N PRO A 264 -17.71 7.55 -2.73
CA PRO A 264 -16.39 7.95 -2.24
C PRO A 264 -15.77 9.14 -2.97
N ARG A 265 -16.08 9.31 -4.25
CA ARG A 265 -15.57 10.42 -5.06
C ARG A 265 -16.37 11.71 -4.90
N LYS A 266 -17.61 11.60 -4.44
CA LYS A 266 -18.52 12.73 -4.20
C LYS A 266 -18.59 13.15 -2.74
N ARG A 267 -17.74 12.58 -1.86
CA ARG A 267 -17.78 12.86 -0.42
C ARG A 267 -17.77 14.36 -0.11
N ARG A 268 -16.84 15.10 -0.73
CA ARG A 268 -16.72 16.56 -0.51
C ARG A 268 -17.96 17.33 -0.95
N SER A 269 -18.40 17.11 -2.18
CA SER A 269 -19.55 17.86 -2.73
C SER A 269 -20.86 17.55 -2.02
N THR A 270 -21.08 16.28 -1.58
CA THR A 270 -22.26 15.92 -0.77
C THR A 270 -22.18 16.51 0.62
N GLN A 271 -20.99 16.57 1.23
CA GLN A 271 -20.81 17.19 2.54
C GLN A 271 -21.03 18.70 2.48
N GLU A 272 -20.55 19.37 1.43
CA GLU A 272 -20.78 20.80 1.17
C GLU A 272 -22.28 21.08 1.04
N ALA A 273 -22.99 20.35 0.19
CA ALA A 273 -24.43 20.52 -0.01
C ALA A 273 -25.23 20.30 1.29
N VAL A 274 -24.85 19.31 2.11
CA VAL A 274 -25.47 19.09 3.42
C VAL A 274 -25.26 20.29 4.35
N TRP A 275 -24.03 20.87 4.37
CA TRP A 275 -23.76 22.05 5.18
C TRP A 275 -24.51 23.27 4.73
N GLU A 276 -24.60 23.53 3.42
CA GLU A 276 -25.38 24.64 2.86
C GLU A 276 -26.86 24.51 3.22
N ASP A 277 -27.46 23.32 3.01
CA ASP A 277 -28.82 23.01 3.41
C ASP A 277 -29.05 23.21 4.93
N VAL A 278 -28.09 22.85 5.77
CA VAL A 278 -28.18 23.02 7.23
C VAL A 278 -28.11 24.49 7.62
N LEU A 279 -27.19 25.25 7.02
CA LEU A 279 -27.05 26.67 7.29
C LEU A 279 -28.32 27.44 6.89
N ASP A 280 -28.85 27.18 5.70
CA ASP A 280 -30.07 27.82 5.21
C ASP A 280 -31.30 27.46 6.08
N ALA A 281 -31.42 26.19 6.41
CA ALA A 281 -32.57 25.71 7.21
C ALA A 281 -32.55 26.25 8.65
N PHE A 282 -31.34 26.35 9.26
CA PHE A 282 -31.23 26.89 10.63
C PHE A 282 -31.38 28.40 10.65
N ALA A 283 -30.93 29.12 9.63
CA ALA A 283 -31.15 30.57 9.53
C ALA A 283 -32.62 30.96 9.43
N ALA A 284 -33.47 30.05 8.94
CA ALA A 284 -34.92 30.29 8.82
C ALA A 284 -35.72 29.98 10.11
N ILE A 285 -35.06 29.59 11.22
CA ILE A 285 -35.69 29.06 12.44
C ILE A 285 -35.10 29.75 13.65
N ASP A 286 -35.94 30.50 14.39
CA ASP A 286 -35.52 31.32 15.53
C ASP A 286 -35.13 30.53 16.79
N ASP A 287 -35.53 29.25 16.90
CA ASP A 287 -35.35 28.43 18.11
C ASP A 287 -34.19 27.42 17.96
N ILE A 288 -33.33 27.54 16.92
CA ILE A 288 -32.20 26.66 16.68
C ILE A 288 -30.95 27.51 16.42
N ASP A 289 -29.97 27.42 17.33
CA ASP A 289 -28.70 28.11 17.22
C ASP A 289 -27.54 27.14 17.21
N PHE A 290 -26.52 27.42 16.39
CA PHE A 290 -25.25 26.70 16.45
C PHE A 290 -24.53 26.96 17.79
N ALA A 291 -23.98 25.93 18.39
CA ALA A 291 -23.18 26.09 19.58
C ALA A 291 -21.78 26.65 19.24
N TYR A 292 -21.37 27.58 20.08
CA TYR A 292 -20.02 28.16 20.05
C TYR A 292 -19.26 27.73 21.30
N PRO A 293 -17.91 27.75 21.31
CA PRO A 293 -17.12 27.58 22.52
C PRO A 293 -17.36 28.78 23.45
N THR A 294 -18.40 28.68 24.25
CA THR A 294 -18.84 29.74 25.21
C THR A 294 -18.53 29.32 26.63
N ARG A 295 -18.22 30.30 27.48
CA ARG A 295 -18.18 30.12 28.94
C ARG A 295 -19.45 30.74 29.53
N ARG A 296 -20.30 29.90 30.13
CA ARG A 296 -21.47 30.33 30.89
C ARG A 296 -21.06 30.48 32.35
N PHE A 297 -21.26 31.66 32.91
CA PHE A 297 -21.17 31.85 34.33
C PHE A 297 -22.52 31.50 34.95
N TYR A 298 -22.57 30.47 35.75
CA TYR A 298 -23.78 29.96 36.36
C TYR A 298 -23.88 30.43 37.82
N ASP A 299 -24.91 31.23 38.14
CA ASP A 299 -25.22 31.61 39.50
C ASP A 299 -26.21 30.62 40.09
N ASN A 300 -25.75 29.67 40.91
CA ASN A 300 -26.57 28.66 41.51
C ASN A 300 -27.71 29.23 42.39
N VAL A 301 -27.50 30.40 43.03
CA VAL A 301 -28.51 31.04 43.86
C VAL A 301 -29.69 31.54 43.04
N VAL A 302 -29.47 32.02 41.83
CA VAL A 302 -30.50 32.58 40.95
C VAL A 302 -31.04 31.52 39.98
N GLU A 303 -30.16 30.76 39.35
CA GLU A 303 -30.48 29.86 38.24
C GLU A 303 -30.61 28.39 38.65
N GLY A 304 -30.20 28.02 39.89
CA GLY A 304 -30.23 26.65 40.38
C GLY A 304 -31.65 26.07 40.43
N LYS A 305 -31.77 24.77 40.20
CA LYS A 305 -33.05 24.04 40.37
C LYS A 305 -33.54 24.15 41.83
N PRO A 306 -34.86 24.24 42.10
CA PRO A 306 -35.38 24.50 43.45
C PRO A 306 -34.84 23.60 44.56
N GLY A 307 -34.53 22.32 44.25
CA GLY A 307 -33.98 21.37 45.23
C GLY A 307 -32.45 21.36 45.37
N ALA A 308 -31.74 22.15 44.56
CA ALA A 308 -30.29 22.19 44.54
C ALA A 308 -29.70 23.63 44.59
N ARG A 309 -30.56 24.63 44.84
CA ARG A 309 -30.12 26.02 45.02
C ARG A 309 -29.34 26.18 46.30
N ALA A 310 -28.21 26.84 46.21
CA ALA A 310 -27.51 27.32 47.40
C ALA A 310 -28.34 28.41 48.09
N GLU A 311 -28.44 28.36 49.41
CA GLU A 311 -29.05 29.47 50.16
C GLU A 311 -28.24 30.74 50.00
N ARG A 312 -28.96 31.84 49.78
CA ARG A 312 -28.32 33.16 49.70
C ARG A 312 -27.72 33.50 51.08
N ALA A 313 -26.42 33.56 51.18
CA ALA A 313 -25.76 33.99 52.43
C ALA A 313 -26.40 35.31 52.91
N PRO A 314 -26.75 35.43 54.22
CA PRO A 314 -27.28 36.67 54.75
C PRO A 314 -26.34 37.83 54.38
N ARG A 315 -26.88 38.90 53.78
CA ARG A 315 -26.08 40.12 53.57
C ARG A 315 -25.70 40.64 54.91
N ASP A 316 -24.44 40.67 55.21
CA ASP A 316 -23.89 41.32 56.38
C ASP A 316 -24.19 42.85 56.28
N PRO A 317 -25.05 43.41 57.18
CA PRO A 317 -25.42 44.82 57.06
C PRO A 317 -24.27 45.78 57.40
N GLY A 318 -23.08 45.26 57.72
CA GLY A 318 -21.92 46.04 58.21
C GLY A 318 -20.89 46.46 57.14
N SER A 319 -21.01 46.08 55.86
CA SER A 319 -19.93 46.32 54.88
C SER A 319 -20.01 47.63 54.06
N ILE A 320 -20.93 48.53 54.42
CA ILE A 320 -20.94 49.88 53.85
C ILE A 320 -20.49 50.87 54.92
N LYS A 321 -19.23 50.91 55.22
CA LYS A 321 -18.60 52.09 55.80
C LYS A 321 -17.09 52.13 55.45
N SER A 322 -16.74 53.29 54.90
CA SER A 322 -15.43 53.87 54.74
C SER A 322 -14.67 53.59 53.43
N GLY A 323 -14.74 54.52 52.58
CA GLY A 323 -13.82 54.87 51.55
C GLY A 323 -14.15 56.29 51.13
N GLY A 324 -13.62 57.23 51.95
CA GLY A 324 -13.55 58.60 51.58
C GLY A 324 -12.44 58.88 50.57
#